data_562483d6368fbdba7013c7a34b7fceb8
#
_entry.id   562483d6368fbdba7013c7a34b7fceb8
#
_cell.length_a   1.000
_cell.length_b   1.000
_cell.length_c   1.000
_cell.angle_alpha   90.00
_cell.angle_beta   90.00
_cell.angle_gamma   90.00
#
_symmetry.space_group_name_H-M   'P 1'
#
loop_
_entity.id
_entity.type
_entity.pdbx_description
1 polymer ?
#
loop_
_entity_poly.entity_id
_entity_poly.type
_entity_poly.pdbx_seq_one_letter_code
_entity_poly.pdbx_strand_id
1 'polypeptide(L)'
;MSHVNFKEVATSSAAYSLKDAFDQGVIAKIIAGVSASSPNHILGSDNSTDLAAGTFDGTGNLDIGFGSSEHDPIDVLSRMARLLDEQNVPEEGRWFLANPEFYEILVQSSSKLLSVDFNAGQGSIRNGLVSSGKLRGFDMYKTNNIAATSNAAGQCVAGHMSAVATAQTITSTEVLRDPDSFGDIVRGLHVYGAKVLRPEALVSAFYGID
;
A
#
# COMPACT_ATOMS: atom_id res chain seq x y z
N MET A 1 26.83 34.79 -0.73
CA MET A 1 26.93 33.35 -0.49
C MET A 1 25.72 32.94 0.33
N SER A 2 24.87 32.08 -0.21
CA SER A 2 23.67 31.59 0.51
C SER A 2 24.16 30.59 1.57
N HIS A 3 24.09 30.96 2.83
CA HIS A 3 24.33 30.03 3.93
C HIS A 3 23.08 29.11 4.01
N VAL A 4 23.13 27.97 3.32
CA VAL A 4 22.15 26.91 3.54
C VAL A 4 22.30 26.49 5.00
N ASN A 5 21.23 26.58 5.76
CA ASN A 5 21.22 26.15 7.16
C ASN A 5 21.28 24.61 7.20
N PHE A 6 22.47 24.07 7.12
CA PHE A 6 22.73 22.64 7.03
C PHE A 6 22.08 21.86 8.19
N LYS A 7 22.02 22.45 9.36
CA LYS A 7 21.38 21.85 10.54
C LYS A 7 19.87 21.63 10.31
N GLU A 8 19.19 22.58 9.72
CA GLU A 8 17.76 22.51 9.44
C GLU A 8 17.45 21.45 8.37
N VAL A 9 18.25 21.42 7.30
CA VAL A 9 18.15 20.42 6.24
C VAL A 9 18.41 19.02 6.79
N ALA A 10 19.46 18.83 7.60
CA ALA A 10 19.76 17.55 8.21
C ALA A 10 18.65 17.06 9.16
N THR A 11 18.11 17.96 9.99
CA THR A 11 17.02 17.62 10.92
C THR A 11 15.74 17.24 10.20
N SER A 12 15.37 17.97 9.13
CA SER A 12 14.19 17.65 8.33
C SER A 12 14.33 16.32 7.59
N SER A 13 15.50 16.03 7.04
CA SER A 13 15.80 14.76 6.39
C SER A 13 15.75 13.58 7.38
N ALA A 14 16.30 13.75 8.57
CA ALA A 14 16.24 12.73 9.61
C ALA A 14 14.80 12.47 10.08
N ALA A 15 14.00 13.52 10.24
CA ALA A 15 12.58 13.39 10.59
C ALA A 15 11.77 12.66 9.51
N TYR A 16 12.08 12.94 8.24
CA TYR A 16 11.45 12.23 7.12
C TYR A 16 11.82 10.74 7.11
N SER A 17 13.11 10.42 7.27
CA SER A 17 13.57 9.03 7.30
C SER A 17 12.96 8.23 8.47
N LEU A 18 12.74 8.89 9.61
CA LEU A 18 12.10 8.26 10.77
C LEU A 18 10.62 7.93 10.49
N LYS A 19 9.89 8.84 9.84
CA LYS A 19 8.51 8.60 9.42
C LYS A 19 8.42 7.48 8.40
N ASP A 20 9.31 7.50 7.42
CA ASP A 20 9.37 6.49 6.37
C ASP A 20 9.62 5.08 6.95
N ALA A 21 10.56 4.94 7.87
CA ALA A 21 10.83 3.69 8.58
C ALA A 21 9.62 3.21 9.42
N PHE A 22 8.89 4.15 10.04
CA PHE A 22 7.66 3.83 10.75
C PHE A 22 6.59 3.29 9.81
N ASP A 23 6.34 3.97 8.69
CA ASP A 23 5.35 3.58 7.70
C ASP A 23 5.66 2.20 7.09
N GLN A 24 6.94 1.94 6.75
CA GLN A 24 7.40 0.63 6.28
C GLN A 24 7.14 -0.46 7.32
N GLY A 25 7.45 -0.20 8.59
CA GLY A 25 7.22 -1.13 9.69
C GLY A 25 5.74 -1.47 9.91
N VAL A 26 4.87 -0.47 9.81
CA VAL A 26 3.41 -0.66 9.94
C VAL A 26 2.85 -1.43 8.75
N ILE A 27 3.21 -1.07 7.52
CA ILE A 27 2.77 -1.74 6.29
C ILE A 27 3.21 -3.20 6.29
N ALA A 28 4.45 -3.49 6.66
CA ALA A 28 4.95 -4.87 6.77
C ALA A 28 4.13 -5.70 7.78
N LYS A 29 3.73 -5.11 8.91
CA LYS A 29 2.86 -5.78 9.89
C LYS A 29 1.45 -6.01 9.39
N ILE A 30 0.90 -5.07 8.63
CA ILE A 30 -0.42 -5.21 7.99
C ILE A 30 -0.40 -6.39 7.02
N ILE A 31 0.57 -6.42 6.12
CA ILE A 31 0.72 -7.47 5.11
C ILE A 31 0.90 -8.84 5.76
N ALA A 32 1.79 -8.94 6.76
CA ALA A 32 2.02 -10.19 7.49
C ALA A 32 0.81 -10.66 8.31
N GLY A 33 -0.12 -9.78 8.59
CA GLY A 33 -1.32 -10.08 9.38
C GLY A 33 -2.55 -10.45 8.56
N VAL A 34 -2.47 -10.50 7.22
CA VAL A 34 -3.58 -10.91 6.37
C VAL A 34 -3.87 -12.40 6.60
N SER A 35 -5.14 -12.76 6.68
CA SER A 35 -5.57 -14.14 6.91
C SER A 35 -5.28 -15.03 5.70
N ALA A 36 -4.51 -16.09 5.91
CA ALA A 36 -4.33 -17.16 4.94
C ALA A 36 -5.35 -18.31 5.12
N SER A 37 -6.21 -18.21 6.13
CA SER A 37 -7.27 -19.19 6.40
C SER A 37 -8.49 -18.97 5.50
N SER A 38 -9.39 -19.93 5.44
CA SER A 38 -10.60 -19.83 4.61
C SER A 38 -11.63 -18.84 5.18
N PRO A 39 -12.17 -17.91 4.37
CA PRO A 39 -11.77 -17.65 3.00
C PRO A 39 -10.35 -17.08 2.92
N ASN A 40 -9.58 -17.55 1.94
CA ASN A 40 -8.21 -17.07 1.76
C ASN A 40 -8.20 -15.61 1.27
N HIS A 41 -7.68 -14.71 2.08
CA HIS A 41 -7.58 -13.28 1.77
C HIS A 41 -6.25 -12.88 1.10
N ILE A 42 -5.45 -13.87 0.68
CA ILE A 42 -4.21 -13.65 -0.06
C ILE A 42 -4.42 -14.09 -1.50
N LEU A 43 -4.58 -13.14 -2.40
CA LEU A 43 -4.75 -13.39 -3.84
C LEU A 43 -3.38 -13.54 -4.52
N GLY A 44 -3.30 -14.41 -5.52
CA GLY A 44 -2.08 -14.57 -6.31
C GLY A 44 -0.94 -15.27 -5.57
N SER A 45 -1.20 -15.98 -4.47
CA SER A 45 -0.27 -16.90 -3.84
C SER A 45 -0.62 -18.35 -4.22
N ASP A 46 0.30 -19.28 -4.01
CA ASP A 46 0.07 -20.71 -4.27
C ASP A 46 -1.15 -21.28 -3.51
N ASN A 47 -1.59 -20.60 -2.47
CA ASN A 47 -2.76 -20.97 -1.67
C ASN A 47 -4.04 -20.24 -2.10
N SER A 48 -4.00 -19.37 -3.11
CA SER A 48 -5.17 -18.63 -3.58
C SER A 48 -6.06 -19.52 -4.43
N THR A 49 -7.31 -19.68 -4.02
CA THR A 49 -8.32 -20.38 -4.78
C THR A 49 -9.25 -19.44 -5.55
N ASP A 50 -9.19 -18.17 -5.32
CA ASP A 50 -10.21 -17.20 -5.78
C ASP A 50 -9.90 -16.51 -7.12
N LEU A 51 -8.64 -16.25 -7.41
CA LEU A 51 -8.17 -15.90 -8.73
C LEU A 51 -7.10 -16.91 -9.10
N ALA A 52 -7.24 -17.56 -10.24
CA ALA A 52 -6.20 -18.42 -10.75
C ALA A 52 -4.92 -17.60 -10.81
N ALA A 53 -3.85 -18.13 -10.23
CA ALA A 53 -2.54 -17.53 -10.38
C ALA A 53 -2.27 -17.39 -11.88
N GLY A 54 -2.02 -16.18 -12.34
CA GLY A 54 -1.51 -15.96 -13.68
C GLY A 54 -0.16 -16.65 -13.80
N THR A 55 0.26 -16.92 -15.00
CA THR A 55 1.55 -17.59 -15.26
C THR A 55 2.72 -16.63 -15.17
N PHE A 56 2.58 -15.49 -14.49
CA PHE A 56 3.68 -14.58 -14.30
C PHE A 56 4.81 -15.30 -13.54
N ASP A 57 5.96 -15.40 -14.15
CA ASP A 57 7.22 -15.99 -13.66
C ASP A 57 7.13 -17.40 -13.01
N GLY A 58 5.98 -18.06 -13.04
CA GLY A 58 5.79 -19.38 -12.45
C GLY A 58 5.75 -19.40 -10.91
N THR A 59 5.60 -18.25 -10.27
CA THR A 59 5.61 -18.11 -8.80
C THR A 59 4.23 -18.05 -8.15
N GLY A 60 3.16 -18.15 -8.93
CA GLY A 60 1.79 -18.07 -8.42
C GLY A 60 1.28 -16.65 -8.24
N ASN A 61 1.99 -15.63 -8.69
CA ASN A 61 1.52 -14.24 -8.66
C ASN A 61 0.45 -14.00 -9.74
N LEU A 62 -0.44 -13.03 -9.49
CA LEU A 62 -1.39 -12.57 -10.49
C LEU A 62 -0.65 -11.81 -11.59
N ASP A 63 -0.93 -12.16 -12.83
CA ASP A 63 -0.48 -11.37 -13.97
C ASP A 63 -1.51 -10.25 -14.22
N ILE A 64 -1.10 -9.01 -13.98
CA ILE A 64 -2.00 -7.86 -14.07
C ILE A 64 -1.73 -7.07 -15.34
N GLY A 65 -2.78 -6.95 -16.17
CA GLY A 65 -2.74 -6.22 -17.42
C GLY A 65 -4.07 -6.28 -18.16
N PHE A 66 -4.02 -6.07 -19.45
CA PHE A 66 -5.21 -6.08 -20.33
C PHE A 66 -5.11 -7.10 -21.46
N GLY A 67 -4.18 -8.03 -21.38
CA GLY A 67 -4.02 -9.16 -22.30
C GLY A 67 -5.05 -10.27 -22.07
N SER A 68 -5.02 -11.29 -22.93
CA SER A 68 -6.01 -12.39 -22.87
C SER A 68 -5.80 -13.35 -21.68
N SER A 69 -4.60 -13.37 -21.10
CA SER A 69 -4.23 -14.21 -19.94
C SER A 69 -3.99 -13.40 -18.68
N GLU A 70 -4.15 -12.09 -18.76
CA GLU A 70 -3.90 -11.15 -17.69
C GLU A 70 -5.19 -10.80 -16.94
N HIS A 71 -5.06 -10.39 -15.70
CA HIS A 71 -6.17 -9.93 -14.89
C HIS A 71 -6.29 -8.41 -14.93
N ASP A 72 -7.47 -7.90 -15.29
CA ASP A 72 -7.78 -6.47 -15.19
C ASP A 72 -7.62 -6.00 -13.73
N PRO A 73 -6.86 -4.94 -13.46
CA PRO A 73 -6.69 -4.41 -12.10
C PRO A 73 -8.01 -4.05 -11.41
N ILE A 74 -9.06 -3.71 -12.18
CA ILE A 74 -10.41 -3.46 -11.64
C ILE A 74 -11.06 -4.76 -11.13
N ASP A 75 -10.81 -5.88 -11.79
CA ASP A 75 -11.33 -7.18 -11.36
C ASP A 75 -10.65 -7.63 -10.07
N VAL A 76 -9.35 -7.35 -9.90
CA VAL A 76 -8.65 -7.58 -8.63
C VAL A 76 -9.28 -6.78 -7.49
N LEU A 77 -9.54 -5.47 -7.70
CA LEU A 77 -10.22 -4.63 -6.72
C LEU A 77 -11.63 -5.14 -6.39
N SER A 78 -12.39 -5.55 -7.41
CA SER A 78 -13.74 -6.10 -7.24
C SER A 78 -13.70 -7.40 -6.43
N ARG A 79 -12.68 -8.23 -6.64
CA ARG A 79 -12.49 -9.48 -5.89
C ARG A 79 -12.14 -9.19 -4.42
N MET A 80 -11.26 -8.21 -4.17
CA MET A 80 -10.94 -7.77 -2.81
C MET A 80 -12.19 -7.22 -2.09
N ALA A 81 -13.01 -6.43 -2.78
CA ALA A 81 -14.26 -5.92 -2.21
C ALA A 81 -15.20 -7.07 -1.82
N ARG A 82 -15.38 -8.08 -2.71
CA ARG A 82 -16.21 -9.25 -2.42
C ARG A 82 -15.74 -10.00 -1.17
N LEU A 83 -14.44 -10.25 -1.03
CA LEU A 83 -13.89 -10.97 0.14
C LEU A 83 -14.17 -10.23 1.46
N LEU A 84 -14.09 -8.89 1.45
CA LEU A 84 -14.45 -8.09 2.61
C LEU A 84 -15.96 -8.11 2.89
N ASP A 85 -16.81 -8.14 1.84
CA ASP A 85 -18.25 -8.23 1.97
C ASP A 85 -18.69 -9.57 2.60
N GLU A 86 -18.07 -10.67 2.17
CA GLU A 86 -18.31 -12.01 2.73
C GLU A 86 -17.97 -12.09 4.22
N GLN A 87 -17.06 -11.25 4.71
CA GLN A 87 -16.73 -11.12 6.14
C GLN A 87 -17.57 -10.05 6.87
N ASN A 88 -18.60 -9.51 6.23
CA ASN A 88 -19.44 -8.45 6.80
C ASN A 88 -18.64 -7.23 7.28
N VAL A 89 -17.58 -6.86 6.56
CA VAL A 89 -16.81 -5.65 6.83
C VAL A 89 -17.57 -4.45 6.28
N PRO A 90 -17.78 -3.36 7.05
CA PRO A 90 -18.45 -2.16 6.56
C PRO A 90 -17.78 -1.58 5.32
N GLU A 91 -18.55 -1.00 4.40
CA GLU A 91 -18.02 -0.33 3.21
C GLU A 91 -17.37 1.02 3.53
N GLU A 92 -17.84 1.69 4.57
CA GLU A 92 -17.28 2.95 5.02
C GLU A 92 -15.91 2.74 5.70
N GLY A 93 -14.90 3.50 5.29
CA GLY A 93 -13.57 3.40 5.88
C GLY A 93 -12.71 2.28 5.30
N ARG A 94 -13.08 1.71 4.15
CA ARG A 94 -12.21 0.81 3.39
C ARG A 94 -11.15 1.60 2.66
N TRP A 95 -9.94 1.11 2.70
CA TRP A 95 -8.78 1.69 2.03
C TRP A 95 -8.07 0.64 1.18
N PHE A 96 -7.39 1.12 0.15
CA PHE A 96 -6.54 0.32 -0.73
C PHE A 96 -5.18 0.99 -0.86
N LEU A 97 -4.12 0.21 -0.72
CA LEU A 97 -2.74 0.66 -0.77
C LEU A 97 -1.95 -0.18 -1.77
N ALA A 98 -1.32 0.47 -2.72
CA ALA A 98 -0.50 -0.20 -3.73
C ALA A 98 0.73 0.62 -4.13
N ASN A 99 1.63 -0.05 -4.84
CA ASN A 99 2.80 0.57 -5.45
C ASN A 99 2.40 1.46 -6.65
N PRO A 100 3.25 2.40 -7.06
CA PRO A 100 3.02 3.25 -8.24
C PRO A 100 2.78 2.47 -9.52
N GLU A 101 3.39 1.31 -9.69
CA GLU A 101 3.25 0.42 -10.85
C GLU A 101 1.80 -0.04 -11.05
N PHE A 102 1.10 -0.42 -9.98
CA PHE A 102 -0.32 -0.76 -10.04
C PHE A 102 -1.18 0.40 -10.56
N TYR A 103 -0.85 1.61 -10.12
CA TYR A 103 -1.54 2.81 -10.59
C TYR A 103 -1.23 3.16 -12.04
N GLU A 104 -0.04 2.85 -12.51
CA GLU A 104 0.32 3.01 -13.92
C GLU A 104 -0.57 2.16 -14.82
N ILE A 105 -0.78 0.89 -14.46
CA ILE A 105 -1.68 0.01 -15.22
C ILE A 105 -3.12 0.51 -15.17
N LEU A 106 -3.60 0.95 -14.01
CA LEU A 106 -4.96 1.50 -13.88
C LEU A 106 -5.24 2.65 -14.84
N VAL A 107 -4.25 3.44 -15.22
CA VAL A 107 -4.39 4.59 -16.13
C VAL A 107 -3.90 4.31 -17.55
N GLN A 108 -3.55 3.08 -17.89
CA GLN A 108 -3.21 2.72 -19.27
C GLN A 108 -4.39 2.93 -20.22
N SER A 109 -4.06 3.16 -21.50
CA SER A 109 -5.07 3.45 -22.52
C SER A 109 -6.11 2.36 -22.73
N SER A 110 -5.79 1.13 -22.38
CA SER A 110 -6.71 -0.04 -22.41
C SER A 110 -7.65 -0.11 -21.20
N SER A 111 -7.44 0.73 -20.19
CA SER A 111 -8.25 0.75 -18.99
C SER A 111 -9.65 1.30 -19.25
N LYS A 112 -10.68 0.62 -18.77
CA LYS A 112 -12.07 1.08 -18.81
C LYS A 112 -12.28 2.36 -18.00
N LEU A 113 -11.38 2.70 -17.06
CA LEU A 113 -11.45 3.93 -16.27
C LEU A 113 -11.23 5.19 -17.12
N LEU A 114 -10.57 5.07 -18.27
CA LEU A 114 -10.39 6.15 -19.24
C LEU A 114 -11.61 6.37 -20.12
N SER A 115 -12.56 5.42 -20.18
CA SER A 115 -13.74 5.53 -21.01
C SER A 115 -14.71 6.58 -20.47
N VAL A 116 -15.15 7.48 -21.35
CA VAL A 116 -16.15 8.52 -21.06
C VAL A 116 -17.48 7.87 -20.62
N ASP A 117 -17.81 6.73 -21.17
CA ASP A 117 -19.04 5.97 -20.86
C ASP A 117 -19.03 5.44 -19.43
N PHE A 118 -17.88 5.06 -18.91
CA PHE A 118 -17.74 4.57 -17.53
C PHE A 118 -17.79 5.72 -16.51
N ASN A 119 -17.30 6.90 -16.89
CA ASN A 119 -17.25 8.08 -16.01
C ASN A 119 -18.49 8.99 -16.10
N ALA A 120 -19.61 8.51 -16.69
CA ALA A 120 -20.86 9.25 -16.80
C ALA A 120 -20.71 10.68 -17.35
N GLY A 121 -19.85 10.87 -18.34
CA GLY A 121 -19.62 12.17 -18.98
C GLY A 121 -18.73 13.14 -18.17
N GLN A 122 -18.31 12.78 -16.98
CA GLN A 122 -17.35 13.55 -16.18
C GLN A 122 -15.92 13.02 -16.37
N GLY A 123 -15.55 12.72 -17.59
CA GLY A 123 -14.21 12.26 -17.96
C GLY A 123 -13.15 13.20 -17.44
N SER A 124 -12.62 12.91 -16.29
CA SER A 124 -11.60 13.71 -15.65
C SER A 124 -10.52 12.87 -15.02
N ILE A 125 -9.74 12.20 -15.87
CA ILE A 125 -8.34 11.98 -15.53
C ILE A 125 -7.58 13.28 -15.88
N ARG A 126 -8.06 14.40 -15.35
CA ARG A 126 -7.28 15.61 -15.29
C ARG A 126 -6.44 15.51 -14.02
N ASN A 127 -5.13 15.59 -14.16
CA ASN A 127 -4.15 15.61 -13.07
C ASN A 127 -3.93 14.26 -12.34
N GLY A 128 -4.14 13.11 -12.98
CA GLY A 128 -3.86 11.81 -12.35
C GLY A 128 -4.82 11.42 -11.22
N LEU A 129 -5.93 12.13 -11.06
CA LEU A 129 -6.98 11.76 -10.12
C LEU A 129 -7.92 10.78 -10.81
N VAL A 130 -7.81 9.51 -10.50
CA VAL A 130 -8.61 8.43 -11.09
C VAL A 130 -10.10 8.56 -10.73
N SER A 131 -10.40 9.18 -9.59
CA SER A 131 -11.75 9.52 -9.15
C SER A 131 -11.68 10.58 -8.06
N SER A 132 -12.65 11.46 -7.99
CA SER A 132 -12.82 12.37 -6.85
C SER A 132 -13.38 11.66 -5.61
N GLY A 133 -13.13 10.38 -5.45
CA GLY A 133 -13.72 9.60 -4.39
C GLY A 133 -13.19 8.18 -4.32
N LYS A 134 -14.10 7.25 -4.20
CA LYS A 134 -13.81 5.84 -4.00
C LYS A 134 -13.86 5.06 -5.31
N LEU A 135 -12.89 4.19 -5.52
CA LEU A 135 -12.93 3.20 -6.59
C LEU A 135 -13.36 1.85 -5.99
N ARG A 136 -14.50 1.30 -6.46
CA ARG A 136 -15.08 0.06 -5.92
C ARG A 136 -15.26 0.07 -4.39
N GLY A 137 -15.55 1.24 -3.80
CA GLY A 137 -15.74 1.41 -2.35
C GLY A 137 -14.45 1.68 -1.57
N PHE A 138 -13.28 1.65 -2.21
CA PHE A 138 -11.99 1.89 -1.55
C PHE A 138 -11.49 3.32 -1.70
N ASP A 139 -10.97 3.89 -0.63
CA ASP A 139 -10.13 5.08 -0.66
C ASP A 139 -8.73 4.67 -1.13
N MET A 140 -8.26 5.25 -2.24
CA MET A 140 -7.05 4.80 -2.94
C MET A 140 -5.80 5.55 -2.47
N TYR A 141 -4.80 4.80 -2.01
CA TYR A 141 -3.51 5.35 -1.56
C TYR A 141 -2.34 4.71 -2.30
N LYS A 142 -1.33 5.52 -2.59
CA LYS A 142 -0.12 5.11 -3.29
C LYS A 142 1.10 5.23 -2.37
N THR A 143 1.94 4.21 -2.33
CA THR A 143 3.17 4.21 -1.53
C THR A 143 4.28 3.40 -2.19
N ASN A 144 5.53 3.80 -1.94
CA ASN A 144 6.72 3.01 -2.28
C ASN A 144 7.18 2.10 -1.13
N ASN A 145 6.49 2.14 0.02
CA ASN A 145 6.91 1.46 1.25
C ASN A 145 6.40 0.03 1.36
N ILE A 146 5.72 -0.47 0.33
CA ILE A 146 5.41 -1.90 0.21
C ILE A 146 6.66 -2.57 -0.34
N ALA A 147 7.19 -3.55 0.40
CA ALA A 147 8.33 -4.32 -0.07
C ALA A 147 7.96 -5.06 -1.37
N ALA A 148 8.72 -4.82 -2.43
CA ALA A 148 8.64 -5.66 -3.62
C ALA A 148 9.14 -7.06 -3.23
N THR A 149 8.32 -8.07 -3.47
CA THR A 149 8.78 -9.46 -3.49
C THR A 149 9.70 -9.62 -4.71
N SER A 150 10.77 -10.40 -4.57
CA SER A 150 11.77 -10.62 -5.62
C SER A 150 11.14 -10.87 -7.00
N ASN A 151 11.77 -10.35 -8.07
CA ASN A 151 11.43 -10.57 -9.48
C ASN A 151 10.22 -9.77 -10.02
N ALA A 152 10.27 -8.44 -9.94
CA ALA A 152 9.26 -7.55 -10.54
C ALA A 152 7.81 -7.78 -10.05
N ALA A 153 7.64 -8.53 -8.97
CA ALA A 153 6.33 -8.75 -8.38
C ALA A 153 6.03 -7.66 -7.35
N GLY A 154 4.97 -6.92 -7.58
CA GLY A 154 4.40 -5.97 -6.62
C GLY A 154 3.45 -6.65 -5.64
N GLN A 155 3.10 -5.92 -4.61
CA GLN A 155 2.07 -6.33 -3.67
C GLN A 155 1.12 -5.15 -3.42
N CYS A 156 -0.15 -5.44 -3.32
CA CYS A 156 -1.15 -4.47 -2.86
C CYS A 156 -1.93 -5.04 -1.68
N VAL A 157 -2.48 -4.15 -0.89
CA VAL A 157 -3.28 -4.52 0.29
C VAL A 157 -4.50 -3.62 0.40
N ALA A 158 -5.63 -4.23 0.72
CA ALA A 158 -6.87 -3.56 1.02
C ALA A 158 -7.34 -3.92 2.42
N GLY A 159 -8.08 -3.06 3.04
CA GLY A 159 -8.64 -3.35 4.35
C GLY A 159 -9.55 -2.26 4.89
N HIS A 160 -9.98 -2.47 6.11
CA HIS A 160 -10.81 -1.52 6.84
C HIS A 160 -10.01 -0.92 8.01
N MET A 161 -10.31 0.32 8.38
CA MET A 161 -9.59 1.02 9.45
C MET A 161 -9.61 0.28 10.80
N SER A 162 -10.65 -0.50 11.09
CA SER A 162 -10.73 -1.28 12.33
C SER A 162 -9.84 -2.52 12.37
N ALA A 163 -9.19 -2.87 11.25
CA ALA A 163 -8.36 -4.07 11.15
C ALA A 163 -7.05 -3.96 11.93
N VAL A 164 -6.53 -2.74 12.08
CA VAL A 164 -5.19 -2.49 12.60
C VAL A 164 -5.24 -1.44 13.71
N ALA A 165 -4.52 -1.71 14.78
CA ALA A 165 -4.26 -0.72 15.83
C ALA A 165 -2.78 -0.35 15.82
N THR A 166 -2.51 0.95 15.85
CA THR A 166 -1.18 1.50 16.00
C THR A 166 -1.10 2.37 17.24
N ALA A 167 -0.02 2.29 17.96
CA ALA A 167 0.29 3.16 19.07
C ALA A 167 1.69 3.72 18.90
N GLN A 168 1.86 5.00 19.15
CA GLN A 168 3.16 5.65 19.04
C GLN A 168 3.31 6.71 20.13
N THR A 169 4.54 6.88 20.59
CA THR A 169 4.91 7.96 21.50
C THR A 169 6.35 8.41 21.22
N ILE A 170 6.56 9.72 21.27
CA ILE A 170 7.90 10.30 21.30
C ILE A 170 8.26 10.45 22.76
N THR A 171 9.20 9.63 23.25
CA THR A 171 9.49 9.54 24.68
C THR A 171 10.45 10.63 25.11
N SER A 172 11.47 10.92 24.32
CA SER A 172 12.45 11.97 24.64
C SER A 172 13.22 12.43 23.41
N THR A 173 13.60 13.69 23.42
CA THR A 173 14.58 14.27 22.49
C THR A 173 15.67 14.92 23.33
N GLU A 174 16.91 14.52 23.10
CA GLU A 174 18.06 15.01 23.87
C GLU A 174 19.10 15.60 22.91
N VAL A 175 19.70 16.68 23.36
CA VAL A 175 20.87 17.27 22.72
C VAL A 175 22.06 17.03 23.65
N LEU A 176 23.04 16.28 23.17
CA LEU A 176 24.29 15.98 23.90
C LEU A 176 25.46 16.57 23.16
N ARG A 177 26.42 17.07 23.89
CA ARG A 177 27.71 17.46 23.31
C ARG A 177 28.54 16.21 23.05
N ASP A 178 29.09 16.13 21.83
CA ASP A 178 29.97 15.02 21.46
C ASP A 178 31.27 15.10 22.31
N PRO A 179 31.65 14.03 23.03
CA PRO A 179 32.87 14.00 23.81
C PRO A 179 34.14 13.95 22.93
N ASP A 180 34.02 13.43 21.70
CA ASP A 180 35.17 13.18 20.82
C ASP A 180 35.33 14.25 19.73
N SER A 181 34.36 15.14 19.56
CA SER A 181 34.40 16.22 18.56
C SER A 181 33.73 17.51 19.05
N PHE A 182 34.00 18.64 18.36
CA PHE A 182 33.34 19.93 18.64
C PHE A 182 31.94 19.96 17.97
N GLY A 183 31.11 18.97 18.22
CA GLY A 183 29.77 18.86 17.66
C GLY A 183 28.70 18.62 18.72
N ASP A 184 27.44 18.89 18.36
CA ASP A 184 26.29 18.54 19.17
C ASP A 184 25.58 17.32 18.50
N ILE A 185 25.29 16.28 19.29
CA ILE A 185 24.54 15.11 18.89
C ILE A 185 23.08 15.32 19.29
N VAL A 186 22.18 15.30 18.31
CA VAL A 186 20.74 15.31 18.56
C VAL A 186 20.23 13.87 18.43
N ARG A 187 19.67 13.33 19.50
CA ARG A 187 19.05 12.00 19.48
C ARG A 187 17.62 12.07 19.96
N GLY A 188 16.76 11.27 19.34
CA GLY A 188 15.37 11.12 19.74
C GLY A 188 15.00 9.66 19.89
N LEU A 189 14.17 9.34 20.88
CA LEU A 189 13.59 8.03 21.07
C LEU A 189 12.13 8.06 20.64
N HIS A 190 11.81 7.30 19.59
CA HIS A 190 10.46 7.06 19.12
C HIS A 190 10.07 5.60 19.39
N VAL A 191 9.10 5.40 20.26
CA VAL A 191 8.58 4.06 20.58
C VAL A 191 7.24 3.91 19.87
N TYR A 192 7.11 2.86 19.09
CA TYR A 192 5.87 2.56 18.39
C TYR A 192 5.58 1.06 18.35
N GLY A 193 4.32 0.73 18.14
CA GLY A 193 3.87 -0.64 17.93
C GLY A 193 2.67 -0.66 16.98
N ALA A 194 2.57 -1.72 16.21
CA ALA A 194 1.42 -1.99 15.34
C ALA A 194 0.98 -3.45 15.56
N LYS A 195 -0.33 -3.68 15.58
CA LYS A 195 -0.92 -5.00 15.71
C LYS A 195 -2.16 -5.11 14.84
N VAL A 196 -2.27 -6.20 14.10
CA VAL A 196 -3.50 -6.57 13.41
C VAL A 196 -4.47 -7.16 14.42
N LEU A 197 -5.66 -6.60 14.50
CA LEU A 197 -6.73 -7.01 15.41
C LEU A 197 -7.73 -7.93 14.71
N ARG A 198 -8.04 -7.64 13.44
CA ARG A 198 -9.01 -8.37 12.63
C ARG A 198 -8.38 -8.76 11.30
N PRO A 199 -7.72 -9.93 11.22
CA PRO A 199 -7.10 -10.41 9.98
C PRO A 199 -8.10 -10.58 8.83
N GLU A 200 -9.32 -10.93 9.13
CA GLU A 200 -10.42 -11.10 8.17
C GLU A 200 -10.90 -9.79 7.52
N ALA A 201 -10.55 -8.65 8.08
CA ALA A 201 -10.83 -7.33 7.52
C ALA A 201 -9.65 -6.77 6.68
N LEU A 202 -8.72 -7.62 6.30
CA LEU A 202 -7.59 -7.32 5.42
C LEU A 202 -7.56 -8.31 4.26
N VAL A 203 -7.19 -7.82 3.08
CA VAL A 203 -6.97 -8.63 1.87
C VAL A 203 -5.69 -8.15 1.20
N SER A 204 -4.85 -9.05 0.74
CA SER A 204 -3.66 -8.71 -0.04
C SER A 204 -3.64 -9.44 -1.38
N ALA A 205 -2.93 -8.89 -2.36
CA ALA A 205 -2.65 -9.55 -3.61
C ALA A 205 -1.18 -9.40 -3.98
N PHE A 206 -0.60 -10.50 -4.47
CA PHE A 206 0.71 -10.52 -5.10
C PHE A 206 0.51 -10.47 -6.61
N TYR A 207 1.18 -9.58 -7.28
CA TYR A 207 1.03 -9.39 -8.72
C TYR A 207 2.37 -9.18 -9.40
N GLY A 208 2.40 -9.51 -10.67
CA GLY A 208 3.46 -9.16 -11.59
C GLY A 208 2.90 -8.34 -12.75
N ILE A 209 3.78 -7.69 -13.46
CA ILE A 209 3.50 -6.87 -14.63
C ILE A 209 4.52 -7.25 -15.69
N ASP A 210 4.04 -7.68 -16.87
CA ASP A 210 4.87 -7.95 -18.05
C ASP A 210 5.25 -6.68 -18.82
#